data_ab1b723780c7beca6b34d662411fb3d2
#
_entry.id   ab1b723780c7beca6b34d662411fb3d2
#
_cell.length_a   1.000
_cell.length_b   1.000
_cell.length_c   1.000
_cell.angle_alpha   90.00
_cell.angle_beta   90.00
_cell.angle_gamma   90.00
#
_symmetry.space_group_name_H-M   'P 1'
#
loop_
_entity.id
_entity.type
_entity.pdbx_description
1 polymer ?
#
loop_
_entity_poly.entity_id
_entity_poly.type
_entity_poly.pdbx_seq_one_letter_code
_entity_poly.pdbx_strand_id
1 'polypeptide(L)'
;MQSNFKASFLAILISMSMLAGCFGPDEVDEVIVEEDPFFTFKEQLGNNTWYHYPGGLNAMNNTSALGGDNIPFLSAGSYYSIGMSTFEPTMGITSTGNLYMASYGNGPAGSTAVVQCSGLTSMSADNLDYTCQNVYGPFLPVANSNDPYIYVDPWTDRIMKFDMHALLGMTVEWSDDEGDSWTGPTVATGYSVQDHQTIASSPYPAMLHETLWVFCINGNFPFPVCSASQDGGATWGPELPGAPADCQSGGLSAHLIGAENGNFYRGQIGCDGSGYSMYKTDDGALTWSEHVLPTEVSGTADTWNAEEAQVSVDSDSNVYAMWMGSDNLPYFSYSLDDASTWSEAQMIAPSHLEGTGFPVVIAGDAGRVAFGYVGT
;
A
#
# COMPACT_ATOMS: atom_id res chain seq x y z
N MET A 1 4.16 -21.82 10.01
CA MET A 1 2.69 -21.75 9.96
C MET A 1 2.19 -20.36 9.53
N GLN A 2 2.93 -19.29 9.74
CA GLN A 2 2.56 -17.91 9.33
C GLN A 2 2.67 -17.65 7.81
N SER A 3 3.59 -18.32 7.09
CA SER A 3 3.85 -18.02 5.67
C SER A 3 2.68 -18.35 4.72
N ASN A 4 2.00 -19.45 4.95
CA ASN A 4 0.87 -19.86 4.11
C ASN A 4 -0.36 -18.94 4.26
N PHE A 5 -0.39 -18.21 5.35
CA PHE A 5 -1.48 -17.35 5.72
C PHE A 5 -1.48 -16.03 4.94
N LYS A 6 -0.33 -15.37 4.87
CA LYS A 6 -0.18 -14.11 4.12
C LYS A 6 -0.49 -14.29 2.63
N ALA A 7 -0.14 -15.45 2.07
CA ALA A 7 -0.40 -15.75 0.67
C ALA A 7 -1.90 -15.95 0.37
N SER A 8 -2.64 -16.62 1.24
CA SER A 8 -4.09 -16.83 1.06
C SER A 8 -4.88 -15.53 1.26
N PHE A 9 -4.41 -14.67 2.15
CA PHE A 9 -5.07 -13.40 2.43
C PHE A 9 -4.81 -12.36 1.33
N LEU A 10 -3.60 -12.35 0.78
CA LEU A 10 -3.28 -11.54 -0.38
C LEU A 10 -4.22 -11.85 -1.54
N ALA A 11 -4.56 -13.12 -1.77
CA ALA A 11 -5.53 -13.52 -2.78
C ALA A 11 -6.93 -12.91 -2.56
N ILE A 12 -7.32 -12.65 -1.31
CA ILE A 12 -8.63 -12.07 -0.97
C ILE A 12 -8.64 -10.54 -1.14
N LEU A 13 -7.58 -9.85 -0.78
CA LEU A 13 -7.38 -8.42 -1.08
C LEU A 13 -7.29 -8.16 -2.58
N ILE A 14 -6.73 -9.12 -3.30
CA ILE A 14 -6.55 -9.13 -4.76
C ILE A 14 -7.88 -9.24 -5.53
N SER A 15 -8.98 -9.62 -4.90
CA SER A 15 -10.28 -9.67 -5.57
C SER A 15 -10.83 -8.29 -6.01
N MET A 16 -10.11 -7.21 -5.75
CA MET A 16 -10.46 -5.87 -6.22
C MET A 16 -9.69 -5.43 -7.48
N SER A 17 -9.26 -6.37 -8.35
CA SER A 17 -8.50 -6.19 -9.60
C SER A 17 -6.97 -6.39 -9.47
N MET A 18 -6.46 -7.62 -9.49
CA MET A 18 -5.05 -7.83 -9.20
C MET A 18 -4.35 -8.89 -10.03
N LEU A 19 -3.09 -8.63 -10.29
CA LEU A 19 -2.10 -9.54 -10.86
C LEU A 19 -1.12 -9.95 -9.75
N ALA A 20 -0.85 -11.24 -9.62
CA ALA A 20 0.13 -11.75 -8.68
C ALA A 20 1.31 -12.41 -9.40
N GLY A 21 2.52 -12.06 -9.02
CA GLY A 21 3.75 -12.65 -9.53
C GLY A 21 4.61 -13.22 -8.41
N CYS A 22 5.30 -14.30 -8.69
CA CYS A 22 6.25 -14.91 -7.78
C CYS A 22 7.65 -14.86 -8.36
N PHE A 23 8.62 -14.39 -7.57
CA PHE A 23 10.04 -14.48 -7.85
C PHE A 23 10.64 -15.62 -7.04
N GLY A 24 11.44 -16.47 -7.62
CA GLY A 24 12.17 -17.51 -6.91
C GLY A 24 13.64 -17.52 -7.32
N PRO A 25 14.61 -17.70 -6.39
CA PRO A 25 15.95 -18.09 -6.78
C PRO A 25 15.96 -19.50 -7.38
N ASP A 26 16.86 -19.74 -8.29
CA ASP A 26 17.05 -20.93 -9.09
C ASP A 26 16.78 -22.25 -8.34
N GLU A 27 15.71 -22.87 -8.65
CA GLU A 27 15.26 -24.26 -8.66
C GLU A 27 13.77 -24.28 -8.44
N VAL A 28 13.03 -24.10 -9.54
CA VAL A 28 11.58 -24.33 -9.51
C VAL A 28 11.40 -25.84 -9.58
N ASP A 29 11.21 -26.49 -8.43
CA ASP A 29 10.39 -27.69 -8.41
C ASP A 29 9.09 -27.32 -9.14
N GLU A 30 8.71 -28.12 -10.14
CA GLU A 30 7.39 -27.98 -10.77
C GLU A 30 6.33 -28.02 -9.65
N VAL A 31 5.97 -26.85 -9.17
CA VAL A 31 4.80 -26.72 -8.32
C VAL A 31 3.64 -27.14 -9.23
N ILE A 32 3.16 -28.37 -9.04
CA ILE A 32 1.87 -28.78 -9.56
C ILE A 32 0.87 -27.86 -8.87
N VAL A 33 0.60 -26.73 -9.50
CA VAL A 33 -0.51 -25.86 -9.10
C VAL A 33 -1.76 -26.70 -9.41
N GLU A 34 -2.40 -27.26 -8.39
CA GLU A 34 -3.80 -27.67 -8.51
C GLU A 34 -4.50 -26.47 -9.17
N GLU A 35 -5.25 -26.74 -10.23
CA GLU A 35 -5.91 -25.69 -11.00
C GLU A 35 -6.70 -24.80 -10.03
N ASP A 36 -6.13 -23.66 -9.70
CA ASP A 36 -6.82 -22.65 -8.90
C ASP A 36 -8.01 -22.17 -9.76
N PRO A 37 -9.25 -22.36 -9.34
CA PRO A 37 -10.43 -22.00 -10.14
C PRO A 37 -10.52 -20.48 -10.41
N PHE A 38 -9.70 -19.68 -9.74
CA PHE A 38 -9.64 -18.23 -9.92
C PHE A 38 -8.54 -17.80 -10.90
N PHE A 39 -7.68 -18.72 -11.30
CA PHE A 39 -6.55 -18.46 -12.18
C PHE A 39 -6.99 -18.29 -13.63
N THR A 40 -6.58 -17.22 -14.28
CA THR A 40 -6.93 -16.96 -15.68
C THR A 40 -5.87 -17.45 -16.64
N PHE A 41 -4.63 -17.09 -16.40
CA PHE A 41 -3.50 -17.59 -17.16
C PHE A 41 -2.18 -17.43 -16.40
N LYS A 42 -1.23 -18.25 -16.79
CA LYS A 42 0.13 -18.27 -16.27
C LYS A 42 1.08 -17.87 -17.37
N GLU A 43 2.00 -16.98 -17.08
CA GLU A 43 2.99 -16.50 -18.00
C GLU A 43 4.38 -16.60 -17.40
N GLN A 44 5.36 -16.97 -18.20
CA GLN A 44 6.76 -17.01 -17.81
C GLN A 44 7.48 -15.86 -18.49
N LEU A 45 7.97 -14.90 -17.72
CA LEU A 45 8.75 -13.77 -18.18
C LEU A 45 10.13 -13.80 -17.55
N GLY A 46 11.13 -14.21 -18.31
CA GLY A 46 12.47 -14.44 -17.79
C GLY A 46 12.46 -15.54 -16.73
N ASN A 47 12.98 -15.25 -15.54
CA ASN A 47 12.98 -16.17 -14.39
C ASN A 47 11.71 -16.08 -13.55
N ASN A 48 10.77 -15.21 -13.92
CA ASN A 48 9.58 -14.94 -13.13
C ASN A 48 8.38 -15.70 -13.66
N THR A 49 7.56 -16.24 -12.76
CA THR A 49 6.28 -16.82 -13.10
C THR A 49 5.16 -15.90 -12.63
N TRP A 50 4.31 -15.49 -13.56
CA TRP A 50 3.19 -14.59 -13.31
C TRP A 50 1.88 -15.36 -13.31
N TYR A 51 1.05 -15.06 -12.34
CA TYR A 51 -0.31 -15.56 -12.23
C TYR A 51 -1.26 -14.38 -12.33
N HIS A 52 -2.16 -14.42 -13.30
CA HIS A 52 -3.08 -13.34 -13.57
C HIS A 52 -4.49 -13.72 -13.09
N TYR A 53 -5.02 -12.92 -12.20
CA TYR A 53 -6.34 -13.09 -11.61
C TYR A 53 -7.21 -11.88 -11.96
N PRO A 54 -8.08 -11.97 -12.97
CA PRO A 54 -8.99 -10.88 -13.26
C PRO A 54 -10.00 -10.77 -12.13
N GLY A 55 -9.95 -9.67 -11.45
CA GLY A 55 -10.96 -9.27 -10.49
C GLY A 55 -11.80 -8.13 -11.05
N GLY A 56 -12.73 -7.66 -10.29
CA GLY A 56 -13.46 -6.43 -10.56
C GLY A 56 -14.94 -6.60 -10.82
N LEU A 57 -15.66 -5.50 -10.77
CA LEU A 57 -17.11 -5.46 -10.95
C LEU A 57 -17.57 -6.06 -12.28
N ASN A 58 -16.75 -5.91 -13.31
CA ASN A 58 -17.06 -6.48 -14.63
C ASN A 58 -17.02 -8.00 -14.63
N ALA A 59 -16.20 -8.59 -13.78
CA ALA A 59 -16.21 -10.02 -13.55
C ALA A 59 -17.59 -10.51 -13.09
N MET A 60 -18.31 -9.73 -12.33
CA MET A 60 -19.62 -10.13 -11.79
C MET A 60 -20.77 -10.04 -12.78
N ASN A 61 -20.75 -9.06 -13.68
CA ASN A 61 -21.94 -8.68 -14.45
C ASN A 61 -21.76 -8.65 -15.96
N ASN A 62 -20.53 -8.65 -16.47
CA ASN A 62 -20.31 -8.49 -17.90
C ASN A 62 -18.99 -9.11 -18.36
N THR A 63 -19.06 -10.39 -18.68
CA THR A 63 -17.92 -11.16 -19.21
C THR A 63 -17.42 -10.63 -20.55
N SER A 64 -18.24 -9.94 -21.29
CA SER A 64 -17.86 -9.40 -22.59
C SER A 64 -16.92 -8.19 -22.50
N ALA A 65 -16.91 -7.47 -21.37
CA ALA A 65 -16.01 -6.34 -21.16
C ALA A 65 -14.54 -6.76 -21.02
N LEU A 66 -14.27 -8.01 -20.65
CA LEU A 66 -12.93 -8.58 -20.53
C LEU A 66 -12.51 -9.43 -21.73
N GLY A 67 -13.20 -9.31 -22.86
CA GLY A 67 -12.79 -9.88 -24.14
C GLY A 67 -12.97 -11.40 -24.28
N GLY A 68 -13.67 -12.08 -23.39
CA GLY A 68 -13.87 -13.51 -23.51
C GLY A 68 -15.04 -14.10 -22.73
N ASP A 69 -15.80 -14.95 -23.37
CA ASP A 69 -16.95 -15.66 -22.79
C ASP A 69 -16.55 -16.74 -21.77
N ASN A 70 -15.28 -16.92 -21.49
CA ASN A 70 -14.76 -18.05 -20.72
C ASN A 70 -13.71 -17.67 -19.68
N ILE A 71 -13.70 -16.44 -19.19
CA ILE A 71 -12.87 -16.11 -18.05
C ILE A 71 -13.49 -16.79 -16.83
N PRO A 72 -12.79 -17.70 -16.14
CA PRO A 72 -13.31 -18.31 -14.93
C PRO A 72 -13.43 -17.21 -13.88
N PHE A 73 -14.66 -16.93 -13.47
CA PHE A 73 -14.97 -15.88 -12.58
C PHE A 73 -14.70 -16.25 -11.16
N LEU A 74 -14.16 -15.31 -10.48
CA LEU A 74 -14.61 -15.05 -9.12
C LEU A 74 -16.15 -15.03 -9.16
N SER A 75 -16.77 -16.00 -8.56
CA SER A 75 -18.23 -16.01 -8.42
C SER A 75 -18.69 -14.72 -7.76
N ALA A 76 -19.94 -14.35 -7.87
CA ALA A 76 -20.49 -13.21 -7.13
C ALA A 76 -20.16 -13.25 -5.63
N GLY A 77 -19.87 -14.42 -5.07
CA GLY A 77 -19.37 -14.62 -3.72
C GLY A 77 -17.93 -14.18 -3.47
N SER A 78 -17.20 -13.70 -4.45
CA SER A 78 -15.83 -13.18 -4.29
C SER A 78 -15.78 -11.69 -3.89
N TYR A 79 -16.92 -11.01 -3.96
CA TYR A 79 -17.05 -9.62 -3.52
C TYR A 79 -17.83 -9.58 -2.23
N TYR A 80 -17.16 -9.12 -1.20
CA TYR A 80 -17.73 -9.08 0.15
C TYR A 80 -17.99 -7.63 0.54
N SER A 81 -19.26 -7.34 0.84
CA SER A 81 -19.62 -6.02 1.31
C SER A 81 -19.13 -5.82 2.73
N ILE A 82 -18.38 -4.76 2.96
CA ILE A 82 -18.02 -4.31 4.31
C ILE A 82 -19.17 -3.51 4.96
N GLY A 83 -20.25 -3.26 4.22
CA GLY A 83 -21.42 -2.51 4.72
C GLY A 83 -21.21 -1.00 4.77
N MET A 84 -20.11 -0.48 4.27
CA MET A 84 -19.73 0.93 4.30
C MET A 84 -19.17 1.38 2.97
N SER A 85 -19.34 2.68 2.68
CA SER A 85 -18.64 3.34 1.58
C SER A 85 -17.33 3.89 2.09
N THR A 86 -16.30 3.81 1.29
CA THR A 86 -15.01 4.42 1.59
C THR A 86 -14.48 5.14 0.35
N PHE A 87 -13.65 6.14 0.57
CA PHE A 87 -12.95 6.87 -0.46
C PHE A 87 -11.46 6.79 -0.15
N GLU A 88 -10.64 6.47 -1.15
CA GLU A 88 -9.20 6.26 -1.01
C GLU A 88 -8.84 5.36 0.19
N PRO A 89 -9.35 4.11 0.23
CA PRO A 89 -9.19 3.26 1.40
C PRO A 89 -7.74 2.82 1.56
N THR A 90 -7.19 3.04 2.74
CA THR A 90 -5.98 2.37 3.18
C THR A 90 -6.33 1.20 4.08
N MET A 91 -5.49 0.19 4.12
CA MET A 91 -5.78 -1.08 4.78
C MET A 91 -4.56 -1.61 5.51
N GLY A 92 -4.82 -2.35 6.58
CA GLY A 92 -3.79 -3.11 7.28
C GLY A 92 -4.38 -4.37 7.89
N ILE A 93 -3.51 -5.32 8.21
CA ILE A 93 -3.90 -6.62 8.75
C ILE A 93 -3.03 -6.92 9.96
N THR A 94 -3.65 -7.29 11.08
CA THR A 94 -2.95 -7.75 12.26
C THR A 94 -2.48 -9.21 12.11
N SER A 95 -1.58 -9.63 12.97
CA SER A 95 -1.08 -11.03 13.02
C SER A 95 -2.19 -12.03 13.34
N THR A 96 -3.27 -11.60 13.96
CA THR A 96 -4.47 -12.41 14.21
C THR A 96 -5.32 -12.63 12.97
N GLY A 97 -5.07 -11.87 11.90
CA GLY A 97 -5.76 -11.96 10.61
C GLY A 97 -7.00 -11.09 10.50
N ASN A 98 -7.16 -10.12 11.38
CA ASN A 98 -8.20 -9.12 11.24
C ASN A 98 -7.74 -8.00 10.29
N LEU A 99 -8.61 -7.67 9.33
CA LEU A 99 -8.42 -6.58 8.38
C LEU A 99 -9.00 -5.29 8.95
N TYR A 100 -8.26 -4.21 8.82
CA TYR A 100 -8.71 -2.86 9.20
C TYR A 100 -8.69 -1.95 8.00
N MET A 101 -9.71 -1.10 7.89
CA MET A 101 -9.84 -0.08 6.85
C MET A 101 -10.36 1.22 7.48
N ALA A 102 -9.85 2.36 7.04
CA ALA A 102 -10.47 3.64 7.34
C ALA A 102 -11.64 3.88 6.37
N SER A 103 -12.73 4.41 6.88
CA SER A 103 -13.93 4.74 6.11
C SER A 103 -14.34 6.18 6.35
N TYR A 104 -14.41 6.94 5.27
CA TYR A 104 -14.75 8.35 5.28
C TYR A 104 -16.25 8.56 5.55
N GLY A 105 -16.56 9.39 6.55
CA GLY A 105 -17.93 9.88 6.77
C GLY A 105 -18.96 8.84 7.27
N ASN A 106 -18.54 7.61 7.57
CA ASN A 106 -19.46 6.54 7.99
C ASN A 106 -19.49 6.29 9.52
N GLY A 107 -18.67 7.00 10.26
CA GLY A 107 -18.67 6.94 11.71
C GLY A 107 -19.82 7.74 12.32
N PRO A 108 -19.98 7.70 13.66
CA PRO A 108 -20.99 8.49 14.37
C PRO A 108 -20.90 9.97 14.05
N ALA A 109 -22.06 10.59 13.78
CA ALA A 109 -22.16 12.00 13.37
C ALA A 109 -21.35 12.38 12.10
N GLY A 110 -21.08 11.42 11.22
CA GLY A 110 -20.33 11.64 9.99
C GLY A 110 -18.82 11.67 10.17
N SER A 111 -18.30 11.21 11.31
CA SER A 111 -16.87 11.06 11.57
C SER A 111 -16.27 9.88 10.78
N THR A 112 -14.95 9.74 10.83
CA THR A 112 -14.27 8.56 10.34
C THR A 112 -14.74 7.31 11.09
N ALA A 113 -14.93 6.21 10.40
CA ALA A 113 -15.06 4.89 10.99
C ALA A 113 -13.79 4.08 10.75
N VAL A 114 -13.45 3.22 11.68
CA VAL A 114 -12.48 2.15 11.46
C VAL A 114 -13.24 0.84 11.37
N VAL A 115 -13.22 0.25 10.20
CA VAL A 115 -13.88 -1.02 9.93
C VAL A 115 -12.90 -2.15 10.21
N GLN A 116 -13.26 -3.01 11.16
CA GLN A 116 -12.59 -4.29 11.38
C GLN A 116 -13.39 -5.38 10.67
N CYS A 117 -12.73 -6.19 9.85
CA CYS A 117 -13.30 -7.41 9.29
C CYS A 117 -12.55 -8.62 9.84
N SER A 118 -13.29 -9.54 10.47
CA SER A 118 -12.78 -10.78 11.05
C SER A 118 -13.34 -12.01 10.35
N GLY A 119 -12.69 -13.17 10.50
CA GLY A 119 -13.08 -14.42 9.88
C GLY A 119 -12.56 -14.61 8.45
N LEU A 120 -11.92 -13.59 7.86
CA LEU A 120 -11.42 -13.63 6.48
C LEU A 120 -10.41 -14.77 6.24
N THR A 121 -9.67 -15.15 7.27
CA THR A 121 -8.63 -16.18 7.21
C THR A 121 -9.16 -17.61 7.13
N SER A 122 -10.42 -17.80 7.53
CA SER A 122 -11.13 -19.06 7.47
C SER A 122 -12.06 -19.16 6.25
N MET A 123 -12.08 -18.12 5.41
CA MET A 123 -12.93 -18.12 4.22
C MET A 123 -12.46 -19.14 3.19
N SER A 124 -13.45 -19.78 2.58
CA SER A 124 -13.28 -20.68 1.46
C SER A 124 -14.48 -20.52 0.51
N ALA A 125 -14.44 -21.17 -0.65
CA ALA A 125 -15.59 -21.17 -1.55
C ALA A 125 -16.89 -21.67 -0.88
N ASP A 126 -16.76 -22.53 0.14
CA ASP A 126 -17.86 -23.14 0.86
C ASP A 126 -18.17 -22.49 2.21
N ASN A 127 -17.30 -21.60 2.68
CA ASN A 127 -17.44 -20.91 3.97
C ASN A 127 -17.15 -19.41 3.80
N LEU A 128 -18.21 -18.64 3.84
CA LEU A 128 -18.17 -17.16 3.69
C LEU A 128 -18.48 -16.46 5.03
N ASP A 129 -18.22 -17.12 6.15
CA ASP A 129 -18.42 -16.54 7.47
C ASP A 129 -17.35 -15.49 7.77
N TYR A 130 -17.69 -14.25 7.57
CA TYR A 130 -16.93 -13.08 7.98
C TYR A 130 -17.86 -12.04 8.59
N THR A 131 -17.32 -11.18 9.44
CA THR A 131 -18.05 -10.06 10.00
C THR A 131 -17.26 -8.79 9.90
N CYS A 132 -17.90 -7.70 9.47
CA CYS A 132 -17.30 -6.37 9.46
C CYS A 132 -18.10 -5.44 10.38
N GLN A 133 -17.40 -4.69 11.22
CA GLN A 133 -17.99 -3.78 12.17
C GLN A 133 -17.14 -2.52 12.34
N ASN A 134 -17.77 -1.41 12.74
CA ASN A 134 -17.03 -0.25 13.18
C ASN A 134 -16.51 -0.47 14.60
N VAL A 135 -15.19 -0.39 14.77
CA VAL A 135 -14.50 -0.53 16.07
C VAL A 135 -13.98 0.81 16.59
N TYR A 136 -14.34 1.92 15.96
CA TYR A 136 -13.91 3.24 16.38
C TYR A 136 -15.10 4.10 16.78
N GLY A 137 -15.04 4.63 17.97
CA GLY A 137 -15.96 5.65 18.49
C GLY A 137 -15.17 6.92 18.80
N PRO A 138 -15.58 8.10 18.28
CA PRO A 138 -14.86 9.33 18.49
C PRO A 138 -14.82 9.67 19.99
N PHE A 139 -13.63 9.94 20.50
CA PHE A 139 -13.43 10.43 21.87
C PHE A 139 -13.99 11.84 22.07
N LEU A 140 -13.96 12.61 21.02
CA LEU A 140 -14.47 13.98 20.96
C LEU A 140 -15.21 14.17 19.63
N PRO A 141 -16.14 15.13 19.53
CA PRO A 141 -16.65 15.53 18.23
C PRO A 141 -15.52 16.20 17.44
N VAL A 142 -14.74 15.40 16.78
CA VAL A 142 -13.68 15.86 15.89
C VAL A 142 -14.33 16.29 14.60
N ALA A 143 -13.82 17.34 13.97
CA ALA A 143 -14.21 17.67 12.61
C ALA A 143 -13.99 16.43 11.72
N ASN A 144 -14.88 16.23 10.74
CA ASN A 144 -14.75 15.13 9.81
C ASN A 144 -13.36 15.11 9.20
N SER A 145 -12.73 13.94 9.15
CA SER A 145 -11.54 13.75 8.36
C SER A 145 -11.88 13.95 6.88
N ASN A 146 -11.05 14.66 6.17
CA ASN A 146 -11.19 14.82 4.73
C ASN A 146 -10.62 13.61 3.99
N ASP A 147 -9.66 12.93 4.63
CA ASP A 147 -8.89 11.86 4.03
C ASP A 147 -8.27 11.01 5.14
N PRO A 148 -9.03 10.03 5.66
CA PRO A 148 -8.56 9.18 6.73
C PRO A 148 -7.58 8.14 6.22
N TYR A 149 -6.54 7.89 6.98
CA TYR A 149 -5.54 6.88 6.70
C TYR A 149 -5.46 5.89 7.85
N ILE A 150 -5.29 4.61 7.55
CA ILE A 150 -5.03 3.58 8.54
C ILE A 150 -3.78 2.79 8.18
N TYR A 151 -3.01 2.46 9.19
CA TYR A 151 -1.83 1.62 9.08
C TYR A 151 -1.79 0.64 10.24
N VAL A 152 -1.48 -0.62 9.97
CA VAL A 152 -1.23 -1.63 10.99
C VAL A 152 0.27 -1.92 11.00
N ASP A 153 0.88 -1.70 12.16
CA ASP A 153 2.30 -2.00 12.39
C ASP A 153 2.53 -3.52 12.28
N PRO A 154 3.28 -4.00 11.30
CA PRO A 154 3.46 -5.44 11.11
C PRO A 154 4.30 -6.11 12.20
N TRP A 155 4.94 -5.36 13.08
CA TRP A 155 5.79 -5.89 14.15
C TRP A 155 5.09 -5.93 15.52
N THR A 156 4.20 -4.97 15.79
CA THR A 156 3.53 -4.85 17.09
C THR A 156 2.02 -5.02 17.05
N ASP A 157 1.43 -5.12 15.84
CA ASP A 157 -0.03 -5.10 15.61
C ASP A 157 -0.73 -3.81 16.04
N ARG A 158 0.02 -2.74 16.37
CA ARG A 158 -0.58 -1.44 16.66
C ARG A 158 -1.32 -0.92 15.44
N ILE A 159 -2.58 -0.58 15.62
CA ILE A 159 -3.42 0.04 14.59
C ILE A 159 -3.32 1.55 14.75
N MET A 160 -2.77 2.24 13.77
CA MET A 160 -2.65 3.69 13.77
C MET A 160 -3.66 4.28 12.80
N LYS A 161 -4.52 5.15 13.31
CA LYS A 161 -5.46 5.95 12.53
C LYS A 161 -4.93 7.37 12.43
N PHE A 162 -4.90 7.89 11.22
CA PHE A 162 -4.34 9.19 10.88
C PHE A 162 -5.42 10.01 10.16
N ASP A 163 -5.81 11.14 10.74
CA ASP A 163 -6.90 11.97 10.22
C ASP A 163 -6.39 13.33 9.76
N MET A 164 -6.75 13.70 8.55
CA MET A 164 -6.55 15.05 8.04
C MET A 164 -7.79 15.90 8.29
N HIS A 165 -7.62 17.06 8.91
CA HIS A 165 -8.70 17.95 9.27
C HIS A 165 -8.72 19.20 8.39
N ALA A 166 -9.53 19.16 7.34
CA ALA A 166 -9.75 20.31 6.45
C ALA A 166 -8.46 20.93 5.89
N LEU A 167 -7.46 20.12 5.58
CA LEU A 167 -6.14 20.53 5.11
C LEU A 167 -5.36 21.44 6.10
N LEU A 168 -5.73 21.44 7.37
CA LEU A 168 -5.18 22.36 8.37
C LEU A 168 -4.29 21.71 9.42
N GLY A 169 -4.28 20.40 9.47
CA GLY A 169 -3.49 19.64 10.44
C GLY A 169 -3.90 18.21 10.50
N MET A 170 -3.08 17.39 11.14
CA MET A 170 -3.31 15.97 11.28
C MET A 170 -3.25 15.53 12.71
N THR A 171 -4.13 14.61 13.05
CA THR A 171 -4.13 13.93 14.33
C THR A 171 -3.96 12.43 14.12
N VAL A 172 -3.37 11.79 15.11
CA VAL A 172 -3.23 10.33 15.17
C VAL A 172 -3.90 9.79 16.43
N GLU A 173 -4.46 8.63 16.28
CA GLU A 173 -5.02 7.80 17.33
C GLU A 173 -4.59 6.36 17.08
N TRP A 174 -4.42 5.58 18.12
CA TRP A 174 -3.99 4.19 17.97
C TRP A 174 -4.72 3.25 18.93
N SER A 175 -4.75 1.99 18.53
CA SER A 175 -5.21 0.86 19.32
C SER A 175 -4.13 -0.21 19.38
N ASP A 176 -3.92 -0.76 20.58
CA ASP A 176 -3.04 -1.91 20.85
C ASP A 176 -3.84 -3.18 21.21
N ASP A 177 -5.15 -3.14 21.09
CA ASP A 177 -6.08 -4.19 21.51
C ASP A 177 -7.16 -4.48 20.45
N GLU A 178 -6.76 -4.54 19.19
CA GLU A 178 -7.63 -4.90 18.05
C GLU A 178 -8.84 -3.95 17.86
N GLY A 179 -8.72 -2.71 18.33
CA GLY A 179 -9.77 -1.71 18.22
C GLY A 179 -10.75 -1.69 19.40
N ASP A 180 -10.54 -2.50 20.44
CA ASP A 180 -11.38 -2.51 21.64
C ASP A 180 -11.26 -1.18 22.41
N SER A 181 -10.08 -0.58 22.42
CA SER A 181 -9.86 0.77 22.94
C SER A 181 -8.91 1.59 22.07
N TRP A 182 -9.04 2.91 22.14
CA TRP A 182 -8.26 3.86 21.38
C TRP A 182 -7.61 4.91 22.28
N THR A 183 -6.36 5.23 21.99
CA THR A 183 -5.59 6.29 22.65
C THR A 183 -5.38 7.47 21.70
N GLY A 184 -5.44 8.67 22.22
CA GLY A 184 -5.30 9.92 21.44
C GLY A 184 -6.58 10.77 21.57
N PRO A 185 -6.83 11.74 20.64
CA PRO A 185 -5.94 12.10 19.55
C PRO A 185 -4.70 12.87 20.00
N THR A 186 -3.58 12.67 19.30
CA THR A 186 -2.40 13.51 19.40
C THR A 186 -2.17 14.26 18.08
N VAL A 187 -1.61 15.46 18.14
CA VAL A 187 -1.33 16.24 16.94
C VAL A 187 -0.03 15.75 16.31
N ALA A 188 -0.11 15.23 15.08
CA ALA A 188 1.05 14.83 14.32
C ALA A 188 1.70 16.04 13.64
N THR A 189 0.92 16.89 13.00
CA THR A 189 1.39 18.12 12.36
C THR A 189 0.33 19.21 12.39
N GLY A 190 0.79 20.47 12.45
CA GLY A 190 -0.04 21.66 12.34
C GLY A 190 0.16 22.44 11.04
N TYR A 191 0.84 21.87 10.05
CA TYR A 191 0.97 22.51 8.73
C TYR A 191 -0.39 22.72 8.10
N SER A 192 -0.56 23.82 7.39
CA SER A 192 -1.77 24.11 6.62
C SER A 192 -1.57 23.81 5.13
N VAL A 193 -2.67 23.48 4.47
CA VAL A 193 -2.69 23.03 3.07
C VAL A 193 -1.84 21.77 2.89
N GLN A 194 -2.38 20.68 3.36
CA GLN A 194 -1.73 19.36 3.38
C GLN A 194 -2.58 18.38 2.59
N ASP A 195 -1.90 17.43 1.96
CA ASP A 195 -2.49 16.38 1.18
C ASP A 195 -1.56 15.17 1.15
N HIS A 196 -2.09 14.02 0.75
CA HIS A 196 -1.32 12.81 0.53
C HIS A 196 -0.49 12.37 1.75
N GLN A 197 -1.18 12.25 2.89
CA GLN A 197 -0.58 11.76 4.12
C GLN A 197 -0.24 10.29 4.03
N THR A 198 0.87 9.91 4.59
CA THR A 198 1.29 8.52 4.68
C THR A 198 2.06 8.26 5.96
N ILE A 199 1.90 7.09 6.54
CA ILE A 199 2.59 6.68 7.77
C ILE A 199 3.08 5.26 7.64
N ALA A 200 4.24 4.98 8.19
CA ALA A 200 4.79 3.63 8.29
C ALA A 200 5.62 3.48 9.57
N SER A 201 5.88 2.24 9.93
CA SER A 201 6.76 1.87 11.03
C SER A 201 7.90 0.98 10.56
N SER A 202 8.92 0.85 11.38
CA SER A 202 10.03 -0.05 11.18
C SER A 202 10.55 -0.50 12.55
N PRO A 203 11.13 -1.71 12.69
CA PRO A 203 11.71 -2.20 13.93
C PRO A 203 13.05 -1.51 14.28
N TYR A 204 13.30 -0.34 13.73
CA TYR A 204 14.39 0.51 14.17
C TYR A 204 14.19 0.85 15.65
N PRO A 205 15.21 0.71 16.50
CA PRO A 205 15.04 0.93 17.93
C PRO A 205 14.63 2.38 18.21
N ALA A 206 13.37 2.54 18.60
CA ALA A 206 12.85 3.77 19.15
C ALA A 206 13.18 3.85 20.64
N MET A 207 13.20 5.07 21.20
CA MET A 207 13.58 5.27 22.61
C MET A 207 12.54 4.74 23.60
N LEU A 208 11.27 4.79 23.23
CA LEU A 208 10.12 4.49 24.13
C LEU A 208 9.09 3.54 23.50
N HIS A 209 9.40 2.94 22.35
CA HIS A 209 8.55 1.99 21.65
C HIS A 209 9.39 0.94 20.93
N GLU A 210 8.80 -0.19 20.57
CA GLU A 210 9.48 -1.27 19.84
C GLU A 210 9.78 -0.90 18.40
N THR A 211 8.96 -0.03 17.81
CA THR A 211 9.09 0.43 16.43
C THR A 211 9.23 1.96 16.36
N LEU A 212 10.03 2.41 15.40
CA LEU A 212 10.07 3.80 14.98
C LEU A 212 8.93 4.06 14.02
N TRP A 213 8.20 5.16 14.22
CA TRP A 213 7.14 5.60 13.33
C TRP A 213 7.59 6.82 12.54
N VAL A 214 7.27 6.83 11.27
CA VAL A 214 7.53 7.97 10.38
C VAL A 214 6.25 8.31 9.65
N PHE A 215 5.88 9.59 9.57
CA PHE A 215 4.90 10.06 8.62
C PHE A 215 5.55 11.00 7.60
N CYS A 216 4.98 11.06 6.41
CA CYS A 216 5.27 12.08 5.41
C CYS A 216 3.96 12.67 4.90
N ILE A 217 3.99 13.94 4.50
CA ILE A 217 2.84 14.64 3.99
C ILE A 217 3.26 15.69 2.97
N ASN A 218 2.55 15.75 1.86
CA ASN A 218 2.70 16.82 0.88
C ASN A 218 2.02 18.11 1.36
N GLY A 219 2.59 19.23 1.04
CA GLY A 219 2.08 20.55 1.35
C GLY A 219 2.42 21.53 0.24
N ASN A 220 2.58 22.80 0.60
CA ASN A 220 2.98 23.86 -0.34
C ASN A 220 4.46 23.82 -0.75
N PHE A 221 5.16 22.72 -0.48
CA PHE A 221 6.55 22.53 -0.83
C PHE A 221 6.70 21.62 -2.06
N PRO A 222 7.81 21.73 -2.79
CA PRO A 222 8.07 20.85 -3.94
C PRO A 222 8.31 19.38 -3.55
N PHE A 223 8.42 19.09 -2.26
CA PHE A 223 8.60 17.75 -1.69
C PHE A 223 7.82 17.63 -0.39
N PRO A 224 7.47 16.42 0.06
CA PRO A 224 6.80 16.23 1.33
C PRO A 224 7.68 16.61 2.51
N VAL A 225 7.05 16.94 3.61
CA VAL A 225 7.70 17.02 4.91
C VAL A 225 7.43 15.72 5.67
N CYS A 226 8.45 15.24 6.38
CA CYS A 226 8.36 14.01 7.15
C CYS A 226 8.75 14.28 8.61
N SER A 227 8.23 13.48 9.52
CA SER A 227 8.57 13.51 10.94
C SER A 227 8.58 12.09 11.51
N ALA A 228 9.34 11.90 12.58
CA ALA A 228 9.44 10.63 13.27
C ALA A 228 8.90 10.70 14.69
N SER A 229 8.32 9.61 15.16
CA SER A 229 7.93 9.38 16.55
C SER A 229 8.76 8.26 17.15
N GLN A 230 9.34 8.53 18.32
CA GLN A 230 10.16 7.60 19.11
C GLN A 230 9.36 6.88 20.21
N ASP A 231 8.09 7.18 20.34
CA ASP A 231 7.19 6.73 21.41
C ASP A 231 5.86 6.18 20.89
N GLY A 232 5.89 5.63 19.66
CA GLY A 232 4.73 4.95 19.07
C GLY A 232 3.59 5.87 18.66
N GLY A 233 3.87 7.12 18.29
CA GLY A 233 2.89 8.09 17.83
C GLY A 233 2.36 9.05 18.90
N ALA A 234 2.83 8.92 20.16
CA ALA A 234 2.39 9.80 21.23
C ALA A 234 2.93 11.23 21.07
N THR A 235 4.18 11.35 20.60
CA THR A 235 4.78 12.65 20.24
C THR A 235 5.55 12.53 18.92
N TRP A 236 5.63 13.63 18.20
CA TRP A 236 6.30 13.71 16.90
C TRP A 236 7.45 14.73 16.95
N GLY A 237 8.53 14.38 16.27
CA GLY A 237 9.70 15.24 16.12
C GLY A 237 9.45 16.42 15.17
N PRO A 238 10.50 17.19 14.86
CA PRO A 238 10.38 18.26 13.89
C PRO A 238 10.06 17.70 12.49
N GLU A 239 9.21 18.42 11.76
CA GLU A 239 8.98 18.15 10.36
C GLU A 239 10.17 18.63 9.52
N LEU A 240 10.78 17.69 8.81
CA LEU A 240 11.96 17.90 7.98
C LEU A 240 11.65 17.59 6.51
N PRO A 241 12.39 18.17 5.55
CA PRO A 241 12.22 17.82 4.15
C PRO A 241 12.37 16.32 3.89
N GLY A 242 11.39 15.73 3.23
CA GLY A 242 11.39 14.30 2.83
C GLY A 242 12.19 14.04 1.55
N ALA A 243 13.15 14.87 1.20
CA ALA A 243 13.99 14.78 0.02
C ALA A 243 15.36 15.38 0.28
N PRO A 244 16.38 15.13 -0.57
CA PRO A 244 17.67 15.82 -0.52
C PRO A 244 17.52 17.34 -0.57
N ALA A 245 18.44 18.06 0.06
CA ALA A 245 18.36 19.52 0.23
C ALA A 245 18.38 20.33 -1.08
N ASP A 246 18.90 19.75 -2.15
CA ASP A 246 18.99 20.32 -3.49
C ASP A 246 17.87 19.88 -4.45
N CYS A 247 16.94 19.08 -3.95
CA CYS A 247 15.80 18.61 -4.71
C CYS A 247 14.88 19.76 -5.13
N GLN A 248 14.49 19.82 -6.40
CA GLN A 248 13.69 20.90 -6.97
C GLN A 248 12.32 20.43 -7.47
N SER A 249 12.12 19.12 -7.54
CA SER A 249 10.86 18.57 -8.05
C SER A 249 9.81 18.49 -6.96
N GLY A 250 8.57 18.51 -7.40
CA GLY A 250 7.38 18.38 -6.57
C GLY A 250 6.44 17.31 -7.10
N GLY A 251 5.21 17.39 -6.66
CA GLY A 251 4.17 16.42 -6.96
C GLY A 251 3.79 15.62 -5.73
N LEU A 252 2.76 14.80 -5.89
CA LEU A 252 2.33 13.90 -4.84
C LEU A 252 3.37 12.79 -4.63
N SER A 253 3.48 12.31 -3.43
CA SER A 253 4.36 11.17 -3.10
C SER A 253 3.52 9.92 -2.87
N ALA A 254 4.04 8.78 -3.29
CA ALA A 254 3.48 7.49 -2.95
C ALA A 254 3.50 7.23 -1.43
N HIS A 255 2.80 6.18 -1.03
CA HIS A 255 2.77 5.75 0.35
C HIS A 255 4.16 5.33 0.84
N LEU A 256 4.44 5.70 2.09
CA LEU A 256 5.65 5.32 2.80
C LEU A 256 5.58 3.85 3.18
N ILE A 257 6.71 3.17 3.15
CA ILE A 257 6.88 1.82 3.68
C ILE A 257 8.13 1.75 4.55
N GLY A 258 8.05 1.06 5.68
CA GLY A 258 9.19 0.72 6.52
C GLY A 258 9.64 -0.71 6.28
N ALA A 259 10.95 -0.94 6.30
CA ALA A 259 11.58 -2.23 6.11
C ALA A 259 12.11 -2.81 7.43
N GLU A 260 12.32 -4.13 7.48
CA GLU A 260 12.84 -4.81 8.66
C GLU A 260 14.27 -4.36 9.03
N ASN A 261 15.03 -3.90 8.04
CA ASN A 261 16.40 -3.38 8.24
C ASN A 261 16.46 -1.95 8.83
N GLY A 262 15.32 -1.33 9.12
CA GLY A 262 15.25 0.03 9.69
C GLY A 262 15.09 1.15 8.68
N ASN A 263 15.17 0.85 7.39
CA ASN A 263 15.02 1.82 6.32
C ASN A 263 13.55 2.15 6.05
N PHE A 264 13.32 3.36 5.53
CA PHE A 264 12.01 3.74 4.98
C PHE A 264 12.18 4.16 3.53
N TYR A 265 11.16 3.87 2.74
CA TYR A 265 11.14 4.15 1.31
C TYR A 265 9.84 4.83 0.89
N ARG A 266 9.93 5.70 -0.10
CA ARG A 266 8.81 6.43 -0.67
C ARG A 266 9.11 6.78 -2.13
N GLY A 267 8.20 6.51 -3.04
CA GLY A 267 8.33 6.86 -4.44
C GLY A 267 7.77 8.25 -4.76
N GLN A 268 8.38 8.95 -5.69
CA GLN A 268 7.93 10.24 -6.21
C GLN A 268 8.66 10.56 -7.52
N ILE A 269 8.28 11.65 -8.19
CA ILE A 269 9.04 12.21 -9.31
C ILE A 269 10.48 12.50 -8.87
N GLY A 270 11.44 12.29 -9.76
CA GLY A 270 12.85 12.56 -9.52
C GLY A 270 13.15 14.03 -9.20
N CYS A 271 14.22 14.27 -8.47
CA CYS A 271 14.63 15.61 -8.00
C CYS A 271 14.88 16.63 -9.12
N ASP A 272 15.19 16.16 -10.31
CA ASP A 272 15.35 17.00 -11.52
C ASP A 272 14.03 17.23 -12.28
N GLY A 273 12.93 16.69 -11.77
CA GLY A 273 11.60 16.76 -12.38
C GLY A 273 11.39 15.76 -13.52
N SER A 274 12.27 14.77 -13.68
CA SER A 274 12.16 13.75 -14.70
C SER A 274 12.12 12.35 -14.13
N GLY A 275 11.37 11.45 -14.76
CA GLY A 275 11.27 10.07 -14.32
C GLY A 275 10.68 9.91 -12.92
N TYR A 276 10.85 8.74 -12.34
CA TYR A 276 10.53 8.46 -10.94
C TYR A 276 11.79 8.10 -10.18
N SER A 277 11.77 8.41 -8.90
CA SER A 277 12.83 8.06 -7.96
C SER A 277 12.25 7.46 -6.70
N MET A 278 13.02 6.59 -6.08
CA MET A 278 12.81 6.09 -4.74
C MET A 278 13.60 6.96 -3.76
N TYR A 279 12.91 7.54 -2.82
CA TYR A 279 13.53 8.29 -1.72
C TYR A 279 13.67 7.36 -0.53
N LYS A 280 14.88 7.30 0.03
CA LYS A 280 15.24 6.42 1.15
C LYS A 280 15.75 7.24 2.32
N THR A 281 15.37 6.83 3.53
CA THR A 281 16.02 7.26 4.78
C THR A 281 16.45 6.05 5.59
N ASP A 282 17.61 6.12 6.21
CA ASP A 282 18.18 5.11 7.12
C ASP A 282 18.53 5.69 8.50
N ASP A 283 18.10 6.94 8.75
CA ASP A 283 18.39 7.70 9.98
C ASP A 283 17.12 8.20 10.69
N GLY A 284 15.98 7.56 10.40
CA GLY A 284 14.70 7.91 11.04
C GLY A 284 14.11 9.22 10.52
N ALA A 285 14.14 9.44 9.23
CA ALA A 285 13.62 10.61 8.53
C ALA A 285 14.34 11.93 8.81
N LEU A 286 15.58 11.89 9.32
CA LEU A 286 16.39 13.09 9.48
C LEU A 286 16.96 13.57 8.14
N THR A 287 17.39 12.62 7.29
CA THR A 287 17.85 12.91 5.93
C THR A 287 17.32 11.89 4.94
N TRP A 288 17.23 12.27 3.68
CA TRP A 288 16.76 11.44 2.59
C TRP A 288 17.75 11.42 1.44
N SER A 289 17.92 10.25 0.83
CA SER A 289 18.67 10.05 -0.41
C SER A 289 17.73 9.73 -1.55
N GLU A 290 18.10 10.15 -2.76
CA GLU A 290 17.38 9.82 -3.99
C GLU A 290 18.04 8.64 -4.71
N HIS A 291 17.23 7.70 -5.19
CA HIS A 291 17.62 6.55 -5.99
C HIS A 291 16.74 6.49 -7.23
N VAL A 292 17.33 6.82 -8.39
CA VAL A 292 16.59 6.94 -9.65
C VAL A 292 16.09 5.57 -10.12
N LEU A 293 14.81 5.48 -10.46
CA LEU A 293 14.19 4.27 -11.04
C LEU A 293 14.51 4.16 -12.54
N PRO A 294 14.58 2.94 -13.11
CA PRO A 294 14.92 2.71 -14.52
C PRO A 294 13.73 3.04 -15.45
N THR A 295 13.35 4.31 -15.52
CA THR A 295 12.19 4.79 -16.30
C THR A 295 12.51 5.19 -17.72
N GLU A 296 13.76 5.06 -18.20
CA GLU A 296 14.17 5.49 -19.55
C GLU A 296 13.45 4.69 -20.66
N VAL A 297 13.13 3.43 -20.41
CA VAL A 297 12.45 2.56 -21.40
C VAL A 297 10.96 2.76 -21.40
N SER A 298 10.36 2.89 -20.20
CA SER A 298 8.92 3.02 -20.02
C SER A 298 8.44 4.46 -20.24
N GLY A 299 9.30 5.46 -19.99
CA GLY A 299 8.84 6.80 -19.73
C GLY A 299 7.98 6.87 -18.46
N THR A 300 7.32 8.00 -18.26
CA THR A 300 6.37 8.24 -17.17
C THR A 300 5.05 8.75 -17.73
N ALA A 301 3.93 8.38 -17.12
CA ALA A 301 2.65 8.85 -17.58
C ALA A 301 2.44 10.34 -17.25
N ASP A 302 1.69 11.01 -18.11
CA ASP A 302 1.46 12.46 -18.08
C ASP A 302 0.13 12.82 -17.38
N THR A 303 -0.32 11.98 -16.47
CA THR A 303 -1.61 12.14 -15.77
C THR A 303 -1.41 12.21 -14.27
N TRP A 304 -2.26 12.95 -13.59
CA TRP A 304 -2.24 13.08 -12.13
C TRP A 304 -2.30 11.72 -11.38
N ASN A 305 -2.86 10.69 -12.01
CA ASN A 305 -2.86 9.30 -11.49
C ASN A 305 -1.49 8.61 -11.57
N ALA A 306 -0.49 9.27 -12.08
CA ALA A 306 0.78 8.68 -12.45
C ALA A 306 1.97 9.46 -11.88
N GLU A 307 1.73 10.40 -10.98
CA GLU A 307 2.80 11.19 -10.35
C GLU A 307 3.59 10.40 -9.32
N GLU A 308 3.16 9.15 -9.03
CA GLU A 308 3.69 8.35 -7.95
C GLU A 308 4.25 7.02 -8.42
N ALA A 309 5.45 6.68 -7.95
CA ALA A 309 5.94 5.32 -7.97
C ALA A 309 5.59 4.64 -6.64
N GLN A 310 4.72 3.64 -6.68
CA GLN A 310 4.35 2.86 -5.50
C GLN A 310 5.50 1.97 -5.06
N VAL A 311 5.62 1.72 -3.77
CA VAL A 311 6.71 0.95 -3.20
C VAL A 311 6.21 -0.08 -2.19
N SER A 312 6.86 -1.23 -2.15
CA SER A 312 6.74 -2.20 -1.07
C SER A 312 8.07 -2.89 -0.80
N VAL A 313 8.19 -3.51 0.36
CA VAL A 313 9.37 -4.27 0.77
C VAL A 313 8.95 -5.66 1.22
N ASP A 314 9.79 -6.66 0.93
CA ASP A 314 9.57 -8.03 1.40
C ASP A 314 10.27 -8.30 2.74
N SER A 315 10.13 -9.52 3.26
CA SER A 315 10.73 -9.93 4.54
C SER A 315 12.26 -9.93 4.56
N ASP A 316 12.93 -9.89 3.41
CA ASP A 316 14.40 -9.77 3.30
C ASP A 316 14.83 -8.32 3.03
N SER A 317 13.89 -7.35 3.13
CA SER A 317 14.09 -5.94 2.82
C SER A 317 14.44 -5.65 1.34
N ASN A 318 14.11 -6.55 0.42
CA ASN A 318 14.15 -6.24 -1.01
C ASN A 318 13.06 -5.22 -1.34
N VAL A 319 13.38 -4.27 -2.20
CA VAL A 319 12.50 -3.14 -2.53
C VAL A 319 11.87 -3.34 -3.90
N TYR A 320 10.56 -3.18 -3.98
CA TYR A 320 9.78 -3.31 -5.22
C TYR A 320 9.10 -1.99 -5.53
N ALA A 321 9.31 -1.49 -6.74
CA ALA A 321 8.70 -0.25 -7.24
C ALA A 321 7.76 -0.56 -8.41
N MET A 322 6.61 0.11 -8.44
CA MET A 322 5.64 0.04 -9.52
C MET A 322 5.21 1.45 -9.94
N TRP A 323 5.16 1.69 -11.24
CA TRP A 323 4.74 2.99 -11.79
C TRP A 323 4.00 2.82 -13.11
N MET A 324 3.42 3.92 -13.58
CA MET A 324 2.76 3.97 -14.88
C MET A 324 3.72 4.53 -15.92
N GLY A 325 3.90 3.82 -17.03
CA GLY A 325 4.68 4.27 -18.17
C GLY A 325 3.96 5.32 -19.02
N SER A 326 4.66 5.94 -19.97
CA SER A 326 4.09 6.91 -20.90
C SER A 326 3.03 6.33 -21.84
N ASP A 327 2.95 5.02 -21.93
CA ASP A 327 1.90 4.26 -22.63
C ASP A 327 0.67 3.97 -21.76
N ASN A 328 0.64 4.47 -20.52
CA ASN A 328 -0.37 4.21 -19.49
C ASN A 328 -0.44 2.72 -19.07
N LEU A 329 0.63 1.97 -19.25
CA LEU A 329 0.73 0.59 -18.77
C LEU A 329 1.59 0.51 -17.51
N PRO A 330 1.36 -0.49 -16.65
CA PRO A 330 2.10 -0.64 -15.41
C PRO A 330 3.48 -1.27 -15.67
N TYR A 331 4.49 -0.66 -15.10
CA TYR A 331 5.86 -1.16 -15.07
C TYR A 331 6.30 -1.40 -13.64
N PHE A 332 7.21 -2.33 -13.46
CA PHE A 332 7.84 -2.56 -12.18
C PHE A 332 9.34 -2.79 -12.32
N SER A 333 10.03 -2.59 -11.21
CA SER A 333 11.44 -2.93 -11.01
C SER A 333 11.66 -3.30 -9.55
N TYR A 334 12.74 -4.01 -9.27
CA TYR A 334 13.12 -4.36 -7.90
C TYR A 334 14.60 -4.11 -7.63
N SER A 335 14.92 -3.92 -6.37
CA SER A 335 16.27 -3.76 -5.85
C SER A 335 16.52 -4.78 -4.74
N LEU A 336 17.70 -5.40 -4.76
CA LEU A 336 18.18 -6.35 -3.74
C LEU A 336 19.29 -5.74 -2.85
N ASP A 337 19.53 -4.44 -2.98
CA ASP A 337 20.62 -3.72 -2.35
C ASP A 337 20.20 -2.34 -1.82
N ASP A 338 19.07 -2.30 -1.12
CA ASP A 338 18.54 -1.09 -0.46
C ASP A 338 18.29 0.07 -1.43
N ALA A 339 17.71 -0.20 -2.59
CA ALA A 339 17.45 0.75 -3.67
C ALA A 339 18.71 1.32 -4.35
N SER A 340 19.90 0.77 -4.09
CA SER A 340 21.16 1.26 -4.70
C SER A 340 21.25 0.93 -6.19
N THR A 341 20.77 -0.24 -6.58
CA THR A 341 20.63 -0.63 -7.99
C THR A 341 19.26 -1.27 -8.25
N TRP A 342 18.80 -1.17 -9.48
CA TRP A 342 17.47 -1.63 -9.88
C TRP A 342 17.56 -2.64 -11.03
N SER A 343 16.68 -3.62 -11.05
CA SER A 343 16.47 -4.49 -12.21
C SER A 343 16.00 -3.67 -13.42
N GLU A 344 16.10 -4.25 -14.61
CA GLU A 344 15.45 -3.64 -15.78
C GLU A 344 13.93 -3.51 -15.54
N ALA A 345 13.36 -2.40 -16.03
CA ALA A 345 11.92 -2.17 -15.95
C ALA A 345 11.17 -3.23 -16.78
N GLN A 346 10.13 -3.82 -16.19
CA GLN A 346 9.28 -4.80 -16.85
C GLN A 346 7.84 -4.30 -16.89
N MET A 347 7.24 -4.30 -18.09
CA MET A 347 5.81 -4.08 -18.25
C MET A 347 5.04 -5.34 -17.82
N ILE A 348 4.03 -5.16 -16.99
CA ILE A 348 3.33 -6.26 -16.32
C ILE A 348 1.85 -6.39 -16.68
N ALA A 349 1.36 -5.56 -17.58
CA ALA A 349 -0.01 -5.68 -18.05
C ALA A 349 -0.18 -6.89 -18.99
N PRO A 350 -1.28 -7.61 -18.90
CA PRO A 350 -1.68 -8.56 -19.95
C PRO A 350 -1.85 -7.86 -21.29
N SER A 351 -1.58 -8.58 -22.39
CA SER A 351 -1.55 -8.04 -23.74
C SER A 351 -2.85 -7.43 -24.26
N HIS A 352 -3.96 -7.62 -23.54
CA HIS A 352 -5.27 -7.10 -23.94
C HIS A 352 -5.66 -5.80 -23.22
N LEU A 353 -4.84 -5.33 -22.27
CA LEU A 353 -5.07 -4.05 -21.60
C LEU A 353 -4.48 -2.91 -22.41
N GLU A 354 -5.26 -1.85 -22.58
CA GLU A 354 -4.89 -0.67 -23.35
C GLU A 354 -4.56 0.55 -22.46
N GLY A 355 -5.00 0.51 -21.20
CA GLY A 355 -4.73 1.55 -20.22
C GLY A 355 -4.99 1.10 -18.81
N THR A 356 -4.23 1.63 -17.88
CA THR A 356 -4.32 1.28 -16.46
C THR A 356 -4.15 2.52 -15.58
N GLY A 357 -4.57 2.42 -14.32
CA GLY A 357 -4.42 3.48 -13.34
C GLY A 357 -4.44 2.93 -11.92
N PHE A 358 -4.15 3.78 -10.94
CA PHE A 358 -4.14 3.46 -9.52
C PHE A 358 -3.26 2.24 -9.19
N PRO A 359 -1.97 2.29 -9.50
CA PRO A 359 -1.06 1.18 -9.23
C PRO A 359 -0.90 0.97 -7.73
N VAL A 360 -0.80 -0.29 -7.32
CA VAL A 360 -0.43 -0.67 -5.97
C VAL A 360 0.46 -1.90 -6.01
N VAL A 361 1.48 -1.93 -5.19
CA VAL A 361 2.38 -3.07 -5.01
C VAL A 361 2.41 -3.48 -3.55
N ILE A 362 2.36 -4.78 -3.29
CA ILE A 362 2.46 -5.35 -1.94
C ILE A 362 3.43 -6.51 -2.00
N ALA A 363 4.45 -6.50 -1.16
CA ALA A 363 5.38 -7.60 -0.98
C ALA A 363 5.13 -8.31 0.36
N GLY A 364 5.47 -9.57 0.42
CA GLY A 364 5.32 -10.43 1.59
C GLY A 364 6.61 -11.16 1.95
N ASP A 365 6.60 -12.49 1.86
CA ASP A 365 7.81 -13.30 2.00
C ASP A 365 8.83 -12.91 0.91
N ALA A 366 10.12 -13.17 1.15
CA ALA A 366 11.20 -12.86 0.22
C ALA A 366 10.91 -13.31 -1.21
N GLY A 367 11.01 -12.40 -2.16
CA GLY A 367 10.78 -12.63 -3.57
C GLY A 367 9.29 -12.82 -3.96
N ARG A 368 8.33 -12.54 -3.07
CA ARG A 368 6.90 -12.62 -3.36
C ARG A 368 6.27 -11.24 -3.37
N VAL A 369 5.71 -10.88 -4.50
CA VAL A 369 5.10 -9.57 -4.71
C VAL A 369 3.76 -9.71 -5.46
N ALA A 370 2.81 -8.86 -5.10
CA ALA A 370 1.55 -8.72 -5.80
C ALA A 370 1.39 -7.29 -6.31
N PHE A 371 0.83 -7.17 -7.50
CA PHE A 371 0.54 -5.92 -8.16
C PHE A 371 -0.96 -5.79 -8.40
N GLY A 372 -1.51 -4.62 -8.12
CA GLY A 372 -2.87 -4.29 -8.41
C GLY A 372 -2.97 -2.98 -9.19
N TYR A 373 -3.95 -2.92 -10.08
CA TYR A 373 -4.28 -1.70 -10.83
C TYR A 373 -5.68 -1.81 -11.42
N VAL A 374 -6.27 -0.70 -11.74
CA VAL A 374 -7.50 -0.65 -12.54
C VAL A 374 -7.09 -0.63 -14.01
N GLY A 375 -7.68 -1.49 -14.82
CA GLY A 375 -7.34 -1.60 -16.25
C GLY A 375 -8.57 -1.67 -17.15
N THR A 376 -8.41 -1.24 -18.41
CA THR A 376 -9.46 -1.25 -19.43
C THR A 376 -9.01 -2.02 -20.67
#